data_cf9139d315906ce98a8e4232b9b2c41c
#
_entry.id   cf9139d315906ce98a8e4232b9b2c41c
#
_cell.length_a   1.000
_cell.length_b   1.000
_cell.length_c   1.000
_cell.angle_alpha   90.00
_cell.angle_beta   90.00
_cell.angle_gamma   90.00
#
_symmetry.space_group_name_H-M   'P 1'
#
loop_
_entity.id
_entity.type
_entity.pdbx_description
1 polymer ?
#
loop_
_entity_poly.entity_id
_entity_poly.type
_entity_poly.pdbx_seq_one_letter_code
_entity_poly.pdbx_strand_id
1 'polypeptide(L)'
;MEFFYNVSTWNLAFQSVFLFLSLIYDVCEWLSIQDGPRAKKIAYWRDIVFTSLVVPYTLFVSLMFWTVYWIDRELVFPTVYDSIVPWWFNHCVHTNISIVVLVETLLQARRQPVNLKLELIITSVVAVAYAIVYYAIFFFANRWLYNVFGIMTWWQVCLYQLLIWTSTYVFYYLQFPVNRLFHGSEPESEKTVVERVETKEPPMVKGLEEPKIDSTPVFEKKENGIAKNFEIAAMQTKQEEADGPFSSDNWSLKYRSLRDKFENSRL
;
A
#
# COMPACT_ATOMS: atom_id res chain seq x y z
N MET A 1 -20.64 -23.54 -4.15
CA MET A 1 -19.90 -22.79 -5.22
C MET A 1 -20.13 -21.26 -5.17
N GLU A 2 -21.21 -20.77 -4.57
CA GLU A 2 -21.57 -19.33 -4.52
C GLU A 2 -20.61 -18.46 -3.71
N PHE A 3 -19.97 -19.01 -2.71
CA PHE A 3 -19.06 -18.29 -1.81
C PHE A 3 -17.94 -17.53 -2.56
N PHE A 4 -17.36 -18.11 -3.62
CA PHE A 4 -16.26 -17.50 -4.37
C PHE A 4 -16.66 -16.28 -5.21
N TYR A 5 -17.95 -16.08 -5.46
CA TYR A 5 -18.43 -14.96 -6.28
C TYR A 5 -18.77 -13.72 -5.46
N ASN A 6 -18.79 -13.82 -4.11
CA ASN A 6 -19.09 -12.68 -3.26
C ASN A 6 -17.92 -11.72 -3.15
N VAL A 7 -18.21 -10.42 -3.15
CA VAL A 7 -17.20 -9.35 -3.00
C VAL A 7 -16.42 -9.49 -1.69
N SER A 8 -17.03 -10.02 -0.63
CA SER A 8 -16.37 -10.29 0.65
C SER A 8 -15.23 -11.29 0.52
N THR A 9 -15.38 -12.32 -0.31
CA THR A 9 -14.30 -13.29 -0.59
C THR A 9 -13.16 -12.67 -1.36
N TRP A 10 -13.45 -11.79 -2.34
CA TRP A 10 -12.42 -11.05 -3.06
C TRP A 10 -11.66 -10.14 -2.11
N ASN A 11 -12.36 -9.45 -1.21
CA ASN A 11 -11.73 -8.59 -0.21
C ASN A 11 -10.82 -9.38 0.74
N LEU A 12 -11.24 -10.58 1.19
CA LEU A 12 -10.36 -11.47 1.97
C LEU A 12 -9.11 -11.88 1.20
N ALA A 13 -9.22 -12.13 -0.11
CA ALA A 13 -8.06 -12.42 -0.94
C ALA A 13 -7.10 -11.21 -1.02
N PHE A 14 -7.63 -9.99 -1.18
CA PHE A 14 -6.82 -8.76 -1.18
C PHE A 14 -6.09 -8.57 0.16
N GLN A 15 -6.79 -8.77 1.28
CA GLN A 15 -6.17 -8.70 2.60
C GLN A 15 -5.10 -9.78 2.80
N SER A 16 -5.35 -11.00 2.32
CA SER A 16 -4.36 -12.08 2.41
C SER A 16 -3.10 -11.76 1.62
N VAL A 17 -3.23 -11.19 0.41
CA VAL A 17 -2.08 -10.72 -0.38
C VAL A 17 -1.35 -9.60 0.34
N PHE A 18 -2.07 -8.62 0.89
CA PHE A 18 -1.48 -7.53 1.65
C PHE A 18 -0.70 -8.04 2.87
N LEU A 19 -1.30 -8.89 3.71
CA LEU A 19 -0.66 -9.45 4.90
C LEU A 19 0.56 -10.30 4.55
N PHE A 20 0.50 -11.06 3.44
CA PHE A 20 1.64 -11.83 2.95
C PHE A 20 2.80 -10.90 2.53
N LEU A 21 2.53 -9.83 1.80
CA LEU A 21 3.56 -8.84 1.43
C LEU A 21 4.13 -8.13 2.67
N SER A 22 3.28 -7.80 3.65
CA SER A 22 3.70 -7.21 4.92
C SER A 22 4.63 -8.16 5.68
N LEU A 23 4.25 -9.43 5.83
CA LEU A 23 5.08 -10.43 6.50
C LEU A 23 6.45 -10.60 5.82
N ILE A 24 6.51 -10.63 4.48
CA ILE A 24 7.79 -10.71 3.77
C ILE A 24 8.63 -9.45 4.04
N TYR A 25 8.02 -8.27 4.06
CA TYR A 25 8.73 -7.03 4.34
C TYR A 25 9.25 -7.00 5.78
N ASP A 26 8.45 -7.43 6.77
CA ASP A 26 8.87 -7.52 8.18
C ASP A 26 10.05 -8.50 8.36
N VAL A 27 10.04 -9.62 7.62
CA VAL A 27 11.20 -10.53 7.59
C VAL A 27 12.44 -9.85 6.98
N CYS A 28 12.29 -9.05 5.91
CA CYS A 28 13.40 -8.28 5.35
C CYS A 28 13.94 -7.25 6.36
N GLU A 29 13.09 -6.61 7.13
CA GLU A 29 13.46 -5.67 8.18
C GLU A 29 14.17 -6.39 9.33
N TRP A 30 13.65 -7.52 9.77
CA TRP A 30 14.27 -8.34 10.80
C TRP A 30 15.67 -8.85 10.41
N LEU A 31 15.88 -9.16 9.12
CA LEU A 31 17.17 -9.55 8.56
C LEU A 31 18.08 -8.36 8.20
N SER A 32 17.63 -7.12 8.46
CA SER A 32 18.35 -5.86 8.11
C SER A 32 18.68 -5.72 6.61
N ILE A 33 17.82 -6.24 5.71
CA ILE A 33 17.95 -6.15 4.25
C ILE A 33 16.87 -5.26 3.61
N GLN A 34 16.13 -4.46 4.41
CA GLN A 34 15.02 -3.59 3.97
C GLN A 34 15.45 -2.54 2.94
N ASP A 35 16.73 -2.12 2.92
CA ASP A 35 17.25 -1.14 1.97
C ASP A 35 17.54 -1.71 0.58
N GLY A 36 17.49 -3.03 0.45
CA GLY A 36 17.71 -3.74 -0.81
C GLY A 36 16.61 -3.44 -1.85
N PRO A 37 16.94 -3.51 -3.17
CA PRO A 37 15.98 -3.19 -4.22
C PRO A 37 14.76 -4.11 -4.24
N ARG A 38 14.91 -5.37 -3.79
CA ARG A 38 13.80 -6.32 -3.68
C ARG A 38 12.84 -5.94 -2.56
N ALA A 39 13.36 -5.60 -1.37
CA ALA A 39 12.55 -5.20 -0.24
C ALA A 39 11.78 -3.89 -0.53
N LYS A 40 12.42 -2.90 -1.14
CA LYS A 40 11.77 -1.66 -1.61
C LYS A 40 10.64 -1.95 -2.62
N LYS A 41 10.81 -2.90 -3.53
CA LYS A 41 9.76 -3.31 -4.45
C LYS A 41 8.59 -4.01 -3.73
N ILE A 42 8.86 -4.80 -2.71
CA ILE A 42 7.82 -5.44 -1.88
C ILE A 42 7.03 -4.37 -1.12
N ALA A 43 7.71 -3.42 -0.47
CA ALA A 43 7.07 -2.30 0.21
C ALA A 43 6.18 -1.48 -0.74
N TYR A 44 6.67 -1.16 -1.94
CA TYR A 44 5.91 -0.46 -2.97
C TYR A 44 4.61 -1.18 -3.32
N TRP A 45 4.66 -2.49 -3.60
CA TRP A 45 3.45 -3.26 -3.94
C TRP A 45 2.53 -3.48 -2.74
N ARG A 46 3.08 -3.67 -1.54
CA ARG A 46 2.31 -3.74 -0.30
C ARG A 46 1.44 -2.50 -0.13
N ASP A 47 2.04 -1.31 -0.28
CA ASP A 47 1.34 -0.05 -0.08
C ASP A 47 0.32 0.21 -1.19
N ILE A 48 0.62 -0.11 -2.46
CA ILE A 48 -0.37 -0.05 -3.56
C ILE A 48 -1.55 -0.98 -3.30
N VAL A 49 -1.32 -2.24 -2.94
CA VAL A 49 -2.41 -3.19 -2.66
C VAL A 49 -3.27 -2.71 -1.48
N PHE A 50 -2.64 -2.17 -0.44
CA PHE A 50 -3.36 -1.61 0.71
C PHE A 50 -4.27 -0.46 0.31
N THR A 51 -3.71 0.56 -0.35
CA THR A 51 -4.43 1.79 -0.69
C THR A 51 -5.46 1.61 -1.78
N SER A 52 -5.18 0.78 -2.81
CA SER A 52 -6.07 0.61 -3.97
C SER A 52 -7.14 -0.45 -3.78
N LEU A 53 -6.87 -1.50 -2.99
CA LEU A 53 -7.77 -2.64 -2.85
C LEU A 53 -8.26 -2.84 -1.41
N VAL A 54 -7.33 -2.95 -0.45
CA VAL A 54 -7.72 -3.35 0.91
C VAL A 54 -8.61 -2.30 1.55
N VAL A 55 -8.18 -1.03 1.62
CA VAL A 55 -8.96 0.03 2.30
C VAL A 55 -10.33 0.26 1.64
N PRO A 56 -10.42 0.61 0.34
CA PRO A 56 -11.69 0.99 -0.26
C PRO A 56 -12.70 -0.17 -0.27
N TYR A 57 -12.25 -1.39 -0.60
CA TYR A 57 -13.16 -2.54 -0.65
C TYR A 57 -13.54 -3.04 0.74
N THR A 58 -12.66 -2.97 1.74
CA THR A 58 -13.01 -3.32 3.13
C THR A 58 -14.08 -2.39 3.69
N LEU A 59 -13.89 -1.07 3.56
CA LEU A 59 -14.85 -0.10 4.05
C LEU A 59 -16.19 -0.25 3.33
N PHE A 60 -16.16 -0.47 2.00
CA PHE A 60 -17.34 -0.74 1.22
C PHE A 60 -18.07 -2.02 1.70
N VAL A 61 -17.38 -3.15 1.76
CA VAL A 61 -17.96 -4.45 2.14
C VAL A 61 -18.57 -4.38 3.54
N SER A 62 -17.85 -3.81 4.51
CA SER A 62 -18.31 -3.73 5.89
C SER A 62 -19.53 -2.82 6.02
N LEU A 63 -19.48 -1.63 5.43
CA LEU A 63 -20.58 -0.67 5.52
C LEU A 63 -21.84 -1.21 4.85
N MET A 64 -21.71 -1.71 3.61
CA MET A 64 -22.85 -2.18 2.83
C MET A 64 -23.50 -3.43 3.46
N PHE A 65 -22.68 -4.39 3.91
CA PHE A 65 -23.20 -5.60 4.55
C PHE A 65 -24.00 -5.24 5.81
N TRP A 66 -23.42 -4.49 6.75
CA TRP A 66 -24.11 -4.19 8.01
C TRP A 66 -25.30 -3.25 7.83
N THR A 67 -25.23 -2.31 6.86
CA THR A 67 -26.37 -1.44 6.54
C THR A 67 -27.57 -2.24 6.05
N VAL A 68 -27.36 -3.14 5.07
CA VAL A 68 -28.46 -3.95 4.54
C VAL A 68 -28.90 -5.01 5.57
N TYR A 69 -27.98 -5.62 6.31
CA TYR A 69 -28.29 -6.58 7.38
C TYR A 69 -29.19 -5.98 8.47
N TRP A 70 -29.00 -4.71 8.81
CA TRP A 70 -29.85 -4.03 9.81
C TRP A 70 -31.22 -3.64 9.27
N ILE A 71 -31.32 -3.37 7.96
CA ILE A 71 -32.61 -3.08 7.31
C ILE A 71 -33.42 -4.37 7.18
N ASP A 72 -32.85 -5.38 6.56
CA ASP A 72 -33.41 -6.73 6.39
C ASP A 72 -32.30 -7.72 6.11
N ARG A 73 -32.01 -8.60 7.09
CA ARG A 73 -30.95 -9.62 6.96
C ARG A 73 -31.20 -10.64 5.83
N GLU A 74 -32.46 -10.89 5.49
CA GLU A 74 -32.81 -11.84 4.43
C GLU A 74 -32.30 -11.40 3.06
N LEU A 75 -31.98 -10.11 2.89
CA LEU A 75 -31.46 -9.57 1.64
C LEU A 75 -29.95 -9.86 1.40
N VAL A 76 -29.19 -10.09 2.47
CA VAL A 76 -27.74 -10.33 2.39
C VAL A 76 -27.27 -11.61 3.07
N PHE A 77 -27.97 -12.05 4.13
CA PHE A 77 -27.65 -13.26 4.89
C PHE A 77 -28.94 -13.91 5.41
N PRO A 78 -29.65 -14.65 4.53
CA PRO A 78 -30.89 -15.35 4.90
C PRO A 78 -30.71 -16.28 6.10
N THR A 79 -31.78 -16.39 6.92
CA THR A 79 -31.79 -17.20 8.14
C THR A 79 -31.49 -18.68 7.91
N VAL A 80 -31.75 -19.20 6.70
CA VAL A 80 -31.39 -20.56 6.31
C VAL A 80 -29.89 -20.86 6.47
N TYR A 81 -29.04 -19.83 6.37
CA TYR A 81 -27.58 -20.00 6.55
C TYR A 81 -27.16 -20.17 8.02
N ASP A 82 -27.99 -19.84 9.00
CA ASP A 82 -27.66 -19.98 10.43
C ASP A 82 -27.42 -21.47 10.81
N SER A 83 -27.99 -22.41 10.06
CA SER A 83 -27.78 -23.86 10.26
C SER A 83 -26.46 -24.36 9.66
N ILE A 84 -25.84 -23.61 8.75
CA ILE A 84 -24.66 -24.02 7.96
C ILE A 84 -23.43 -23.22 8.35
N VAL A 85 -23.62 -21.91 8.61
CA VAL A 85 -22.54 -20.96 8.85
C VAL A 85 -22.54 -20.53 10.31
N PRO A 86 -21.45 -20.71 11.07
CA PRO A 86 -21.36 -20.25 12.45
C PRO A 86 -21.55 -18.72 12.54
N TRP A 87 -22.22 -18.26 13.60
CA TRP A 87 -22.53 -16.84 13.82
C TRP A 87 -21.29 -15.91 13.77
N TRP A 88 -20.14 -16.38 14.26
CA TRP A 88 -18.89 -15.62 14.27
C TRP A 88 -18.31 -15.40 12.87
N PHE A 89 -18.68 -16.20 11.88
CA PHE A 89 -18.15 -16.12 10.52
C PHE A 89 -18.46 -14.78 9.86
N ASN A 90 -19.67 -14.26 10.02
CA ASN A 90 -20.03 -12.93 9.51
C ASN A 90 -19.14 -11.82 10.09
N HIS A 91 -18.77 -11.93 11.37
CA HIS A 91 -17.84 -10.99 11.98
C HIS A 91 -16.43 -11.13 11.40
N CYS A 92 -15.98 -12.33 11.07
CA CYS A 92 -14.68 -12.52 10.42
C CYS A 92 -14.60 -11.84 9.06
N VAL A 93 -15.65 -11.96 8.24
CA VAL A 93 -15.61 -11.48 6.84
C VAL A 93 -16.14 -10.06 6.65
N HIS A 94 -16.80 -9.47 7.66
CA HIS A 94 -17.39 -8.14 7.54
C HIS A 94 -16.99 -7.16 8.65
N THR A 95 -16.52 -7.62 9.82
CA THR A 95 -16.10 -6.77 10.95
C THR A 95 -14.59 -6.79 11.13
N ASN A 96 -14.00 -7.98 11.30
CA ASN A 96 -12.56 -8.11 11.59
C ASN A 96 -11.68 -7.54 10.48
N ILE A 97 -12.13 -7.64 9.23
CA ILE A 97 -11.44 -7.01 8.09
C ILE A 97 -11.27 -5.50 8.29
N SER A 98 -12.25 -4.81 8.85
CA SER A 98 -12.17 -3.36 9.14
C SER A 98 -11.24 -3.07 10.32
N ILE A 99 -11.16 -3.97 11.31
CA ILE A 99 -10.21 -3.83 12.41
C ILE A 99 -8.78 -3.90 11.88
N VAL A 100 -8.49 -4.82 10.95
CA VAL A 100 -7.15 -4.90 10.31
C VAL A 100 -6.80 -3.59 9.61
N VAL A 101 -7.73 -3.03 8.82
CA VAL A 101 -7.52 -1.73 8.14
C VAL A 101 -7.29 -0.61 9.14
N LEU A 102 -8.08 -0.55 10.23
CA LEU A 102 -7.92 0.46 11.26
C LEU A 102 -6.55 0.37 11.93
N VAL A 103 -6.17 -0.83 12.37
CA VAL A 103 -4.87 -1.06 13.04
C VAL A 103 -3.72 -0.65 12.11
N GLU A 104 -3.77 -1.08 10.86
CA GLU A 104 -2.72 -0.74 9.89
C GLU A 104 -2.67 0.76 9.58
N THR A 105 -3.83 1.42 9.51
CA THR A 105 -3.90 2.89 9.34
C THR A 105 -3.30 3.63 10.54
N LEU A 106 -3.43 3.09 11.76
CA LEU A 106 -2.84 3.66 12.97
C LEU A 106 -1.33 3.39 13.08
N LEU A 107 -0.84 2.29 12.52
CA LEU A 107 0.56 1.90 12.61
C LEU A 107 1.42 2.53 11.50
N GLN A 108 0.86 2.68 10.29
CA GLN A 108 1.63 3.07 9.10
C GLN A 108 1.16 4.41 8.52
N ALA A 109 2.11 5.33 8.36
CA ALA A 109 1.87 6.66 7.79
C ALA A 109 1.80 6.59 6.25
N ARG A 110 0.58 6.49 5.68
CA ARG A 110 0.29 6.55 4.23
C ARG A 110 -0.50 7.81 3.90
N ARG A 111 0.16 8.96 3.99
CA ARG A 111 -0.47 10.29 3.89
C ARG A 111 -0.93 10.66 2.49
N GLN A 112 -0.40 10.00 1.47
CA GLN A 112 -0.69 10.22 0.05
C GLN A 112 -0.49 8.93 -0.77
N PRO A 113 -1.10 8.83 -1.98
CA PRO A 113 -0.92 7.67 -2.83
C PRO A 113 0.53 7.53 -3.29
N VAL A 114 1.01 6.29 -3.36
CA VAL A 114 2.34 5.97 -3.89
C VAL A 114 2.39 6.21 -5.39
N ASN A 115 1.30 5.83 -6.10
CA ASN A 115 1.14 6.08 -7.52
C ASN A 115 -0.35 6.20 -7.85
N LEU A 116 -0.86 7.44 -7.84
CA LEU A 116 -2.29 7.73 -8.02
C LEU A 116 -2.88 7.07 -9.28
N LYS A 117 -2.19 7.17 -10.42
CA LYS A 117 -2.71 6.61 -11.69
C LYS A 117 -2.82 5.08 -11.61
N LEU A 118 -1.78 4.42 -11.12
CA LEU A 118 -1.75 2.96 -11.02
C LEU A 118 -2.78 2.46 -10.01
N GLU A 119 -2.90 3.10 -8.86
CA GLU A 119 -3.87 2.74 -7.82
C GLU A 119 -5.30 2.88 -8.32
N LEU A 120 -5.65 3.98 -8.99
CA LEU A 120 -6.98 4.16 -9.58
C LEU A 120 -7.27 3.16 -10.72
N ILE A 121 -6.27 2.82 -11.54
CA ILE A 121 -6.41 1.79 -12.57
C ILE A 121 -6.71 0.43 -11.91
N ILE A 122 -5.95 0.04 -10.90
CA ILE A 122 -6.14 -1.24 -10.19
C ILE A 122 -7.54 -1.30 -9.57
N THR A 123 -7.95 -0.25 -8.84
CA THR A 123 -9.29 -0.15 -8.25
C THR A 123 -10.38 -0.29 -9.33
N SER A 124 -10.23 0.42 -10.46
CA SER A 124 -11.19 0.38 -11.57
C SER A 124 -11.26 -0.98 -12.25
N VAL A 125 -10.10 -1.59 -12.53
CA VAL A 125 -10.02 -2.94 -13.16
C VAL A 125 -10.71 -3.98 -12.29
N VAL A 126 -10.48 -3.96 -10.99
CA VAL A 126 -11.14 -4.88 -10.04
C VAL A 126 -12.65 -4.62 -9.99
N ALA A 127 -13.09 -3.37 -9.95
CA ALA A 127 -14.51 -3.03 -9.96
C ALA A 127 -15.20 -3.54 -11.24
N VAL A 128 -14.60 -3.33 -12.42
CA VAL A 128 -15.12 -3.81 -13.70
C VAL A 128 -15.10 -5.34 -13.76
N ALA A 129 -14.02 -5.99 -13.34
CA ALA A 129 -13.92 -7.46 -13.29
C ALA A 129 -15.02 -8.04 -12.38
N TYR A 130 -15.25 -7.44 -11.23
CA TYR A 130 -16.33 -7.87 -10.34
C TYR A 130 -17.72 -7.65 -10.96
N ALA A 131 -17.95 -6.51 -11.62
CA ALA A 131 -19.20 -6.25 -12.34
C ALA A 131 -19.45 -7.30 -13.43
N ILE A 132 -18.44 -7.69 -14.19
CA ILE A 132 -18.54 -8.75 -15.22
C ILE A 132 -18.99 -10.07 -14.56
N VAL A 133 -18.35 -10.49 -13.46
CA VAL A 133 -18.72 -11.73 -12.73
C VAL A 133 -20.16 -11.64 -12.23
N TYR A 134 -20.53 -10.54 -11.60
CA TYR A 134 -21.85 -10.30 -11.05
C TYR A 134 -22.96 -10.36 -12.12
N TYR A 135 -22.79 -9.68 -13.27
CA TYR A 135 -23.75 -9.73 -14.37
C TYR A 135 -23.73 -11.06 -15.12
N ALA A 136 -22.58 -11.74 -15.22
CA ALA A 136 -22.51 -13.07 -15.79
C ALA A 136 -23.38 -14.06 -14.99
N ILE A 137 -23.33 -14.01 -13.66
CA ILE A 137 -24.19 -14.84 -12.82
C ILE A 137 -25.67 -14.53 -13.08
N PHE A 138 -26.03 -13.24 -13.16
CA PHE A 138 -27.41 -12.87 -13.47
C PHE A 138 -27.90 -13.44 -14.81
N PHE A 139 -27.11 -13.29 -15.88
CA PHE A 139 -27.51 -13.73 -17.22
C PHE A 139 -27.46 -15.26 -17.40
N PHE A 140 -26.46 -15.95 -16.82
CA PHE A 140 -26.31 -17.40 -16.99
C PHE A 140 -27.12 -18.22 -15.98
N ALA A 141 -27.22 -17.75 -14.73
CA ALA A 141 -27.98 -18.46 -13.68
C ALA A 141 -29.41 -17.94 -13.53
N ASN A 142 -29.80 -16.90 -14.25
CA ASN A 142 -31.10 -16.23 -14.22
C ASN A 142 -31.53 -15.85 -12.78
N ARG A 143 -30.56 -15.42 -11.96
CA ARG A 143 -30.78 -14.96 -10.59
C ARG A 143 -29.73 -13.94 -10.18
N TRP A 144 -30.11 -13.04 -9.31
CA TRP A 144 -29.17 -12.10 -8.70
C TRP A 144 -28.27 -12.80 -7.68
N LEU A 145 -27.01 -12.37 -7.61
CA LEU A 145 -26.06 -12.84 -6.60
C LEU A 145 -26.47 -12.41 -5.18
N TYR A 146 -27.06 -11.23 -5.05
CA TYR A 146 -27.61 -10.70 -3.81
C TYR A 146 -29.11 -10.49 -3.94
N ASN A 147 -29.87 -10.97 -2.97
CA ASN A 147 -31.34 -10.88 -2.99
C ASN A 147 -31.85 -9.43 -3.01
N VAL A 148 -31.07 -8.49 -2.48
CA VAL A 148 -31.41 -7.06 -2.50
C VAL A 148 -31.71 -6.53 -3.92
N PHE A 149 -31.02 -7.06 -4.94
CA PHE A 149 -31.28 -6.64 -6.33
C PHE A 149 -32.57 -7.28 -6.91
N GLY A 150 -33.01 -8.39 -6.34
CA GLY A 150 -34.25 -9.08 -6.75
C GLY A 150 -35.52 -8.31 -6.43
N ILE A 151 -35.48 -7.42 -5.44
CA ILE A 151 -36.62 -6.56 -5.04
C ILE A 151 -36.61 -5.18 -5.71
N MET A 152 -35.54 -4.87 -6.46
CA MET A 152 -35.33 -3.56 -7.10
C MET A 152 -35.82 -3.55 -8.54
N THR A 153 -36.36 -2.42 -8.97
CA THR A 153 -36.58 -2.11 -10.39
C THR A 153 -35.26 -1.81 -11.09
N TRP A 154 -35.20 -1.96 -12.42
CA TRP A 154 -33.95 -1.74 -13.17
C TRP A 154 -33.29 -0.40 -12.92
N TRP A 155 -34.05 0.69 -12.83
CA TRP A 155 -33.50 2.01 -12.55
C TRP A 155 -32.91 2.09 -11.13
N GLN A 156 -33.50 1.41 -10.13
CA GLN A 156 -32.97 1.31 -8.77
C GLN A 156 -31.67 0.50 -8.75
N VAL A 157 -31.61 -0.61 -9.52
CA VAL A 157 -30.36 -1.37 -9.70
C VAL A 157 -29.26 -0.49 -10.25
N CYS A 158 -29.54 0.31 -11.29
CA CYS A 158 -28.56 1.25 -11.88
C CYS A 158 -28.07 2.30 -10.86
N LEU A 159 -28.99 2.90 -10.11
CA LEU A 159 -28.64 3.89 -9.08
C LEU A 159 -27.81 3.26 -7.95
N TYR A 160 -28.20 2.07 -7.50
CA TYR A 160 -27.48 1.36 -6.45
C TYR A 160 -26.08 0.96 -6.93
N GLN A 161 -25.94 0.53 -8.18
CA GLN A 161 -24.65 0.23 -8.78
C GLN A 161 -23.75 1.47 -8.88
N LEU A 162 -24.34 2.62 -9.25
CA LEU A 162 -23.61 3.90 -9.27
C LEU A 162 -23.15 4.28 -7.84
N LEU A 163 -23.99 4.06 -6.83
CA LEU A 163 -23.62 4.27 -5.42
C LEU A 163 -22.46 3.38 -5.01
N ILE A 164 -22.48 2.09 -5.38
CA ILE A 164 -21.39 1.14 -5.10
C ILE A 164 -20.08 1.65 -5.70
N TRP A 165 -20.06 2.02 -6.97
CA TRP A 165 -18.85 2.49 -7.63
C TRP A 165 -18.35 3.80 -7.02
N THR A 166 -19.25 4.77 -6.81
CA THR A 166 -18.89 6.05 -6.21
C THR A 166 -18.33 5.89 -4.81
N SER A 167 -18.95 5.04 -3.97
CA SER A 167 -18.49 4.81 -2.60
C SER A 167 -17.09 4.23 -2.54
N THR A 168 -16.71 3.33 -3.45
CA THR A 168 -15.37 2.76 -3.53
C THR A 168 -14.31 3.85 -3.76
N TYR A 169 -14.57 4.79 -4.68
CA TYR A 169 -13.66 5.93 -4.89
C TYR A 169 -13.67 6.93 -3.73
N VAL A 170 -14.83 7.16 -3.12
CA VAL A 170 -14.91 8.01 -1.91
C VAL A 170 -14.04 7.43 -0.80
N PHE A 171 -14.11 6.13 -0.53
CA PHE A 171 -13.27 5.47 0.48
C PHE A 171 -11.79 5.48 0.10
N TYR A 172 -11.47 5.32 -1.20
CA TYR A 172 -10.12 5.47 -1.68
C TYR A 172 -9.54 6.86 -1.35
N TYR A 173 -10.26 7.93 -1.61
CA TYR A 173 -9.77 9.28 -1.32
C TYR A 173 -9.82 9.62 0.17
N LEU A 174 -10.81 9.12 0.91
CA LEU A 174 -11.00 9.40 2.34
C LEU A 174 -9.86 8.87 3.22
N GLN A 175 -9.20 7.78 2.82
CA GLN A 175 -8.11 7.18 3.60
C GLN A 175 -6.94 8.14 3.84
N PHE A 176 -6.60 9.00 2.88
CA PHE A 176 -5.44 9.89 2.97
C PHE A 176 -5.65 11.02 4.00
N PRO A 177 -6.74 11.79 3.99
CA PRO A 177 -7.00 12.77 5.05
C PRO A 177 -7.15 12.11 6.42
N VAL A 178 -7.76 10.91 6.51
CA VAL A 178 -7.84 10.16 7.78
C VAL A 178 -6.45 9.79 8.27
N ASN A 179 -5.57 9.27 7.41
CA ASN A 179 -4.20 8.93 7.79
C ASN A 179 -3.40 10.17 8.21
N ARG A 180 -3.58 11.33 7.55
CA ARG A 180 -2.96 12.61 7.96
C ARG A 180 -3.46 13.10 9.32
N LEU A 181 -4.71 12.80 9.68
CA LEU A 181 -5.24 13.15 10.99
C LEU A 181 -4.51 12.43 12.13
N PHE A 182 -4.15 11.16 11.92
CA PHE A 182 -3.42 10.36 12.92
C PHE A 182 -1.90 10.61 12.91
N HIS A 183 -1.30 10.81 11.75
CA HIS A 183 0.15 10.90 11.59
C HIS A 183 0.67 12.33 11.32
N GLY A 184 -0.21 13.32 11.30
CA GLY A 184 0.15 14.69 10.95
C GLY A 184 0.41 14.89 9.45
N SER A 185 0.60 16.14 9.05
CA SER A 185 0.99 16.51 7.67
C SER A 185 2.46 16.17 7.42
N GLU A 186 2.83 15.99 6.15
CA GLU A 186 4.23 15.78 5.78
C GLU A 186 5.08 16.98 6.20
N PRO A 187 6.30 16.74 6.73
CA PRO A 187 7.23 17.81 7.02
C PRO A 187 7.58 18.55 5.71
N GLU A 188 7.59 19.87 5.78
CA GLU A 188 7.78 20.80 4.64
C GLU A 188 9.12 20.59 3.89
N SER A 189 10.11 19.98 4.58
CA SER A 189 11.43 19.64 4.00
C SER A 189 11.36 18.58 2.88
N GLU A 190 10.40 17.66 2.94
CA GLU A 190 10.28 16.58 1.98
C GLU A 190 9.63 17.06 0.68
N LYS A 191 8.68 17.99 0.77
CA LYS A 191 8.04 18.64 -0.39
C LYS A 191 9.05 19.41 -1.24
N THR A 192 9.98 20.11 -0.60
CA THR A 192 10.99 20.95 -1.29
C THR A 192 12.01 20.10 -2.05
N VAL A 193 12.26 18.86 -1.63
CA VAL A 193 13.18 17.94 -2.33
C VAL A 193 12.50 17.35 -3.57
N VAL A 194 11.25 16.93 -3.47
CA VAL A 194 10.49 16.37 -4.60
C VAL A 194 10.26 17.43 -5.67
N GLU A 195 9.87 18.65 -5.30
CA GLU A 195 9.67 19.76 -6.23
C GLU A 195 10.97 20.20 -6.93
N ARG A 196 12.13 20.10 -6.25
CA ARG A 196 13.45 20.36 -6.88
C ARG A 196 13.89 19.25 -7.84
N VAL A 197 13.44 18.02 -7.66
CA VAL A 197 13.77 16.91 -8.57
C VAL A 197 12.91 16.99 -9.83
N GLU A 198 11.62 17.32 -9.71
CA GLU A 198 10.72 17.47 -10.85
C GLU A 198 11.02 18.70 -11.71
N THR A 199 11.55 19.79 -11.13
CA THR A 199 11.90 21.02 -11.87
C THR A 199 13.26 20.98 -12.57
N LYS A 200 14.07 19.94 -12.39
CA LYS A 200 15.34 19.75 -13.10
C LYS A 200 15.20 18.85 -14.33
N GLU A 201 14.23 19.10 -15.21
CA GLU A 201 14.43 18.75 -16.62
C GLU A 201 15.54 19.65 -17.19
N PRO A 202 16.58 19.10 -17.83
CA PRO A 202 17.61 19.93 -18.43
C PRO A 202 16.98 20.77 -19.54
N PRO A 203 17.31 22.08 -19.63
CA PRO A 203 16.78 22.91 -20.69
C PRO A 203 17.20 22.33 -22.04
N MET A 204 16.21 22.04 -22.88
CA MET A 204 16.39 21.61 -24.26
C MET A 204 17.16 22.73 -25.00
N VAL A 205 18.45 22.52 -25.19
CA VAL A 205 19.30 23.44 -25.93
C VAL A 205 18.88 23.39 -27.41
N LYS A 206 18.04 24.36 -27.81
CA LYS A 206 17.82 24.68 -29.21
C LYS A 206 18.96 25.55 -29.68
N GLY A 207 19.71 25.03 -30.65
CA GLY A 207 20.51 25.80 -31.59
C GLY A 207 21.79 26.41 -31.04
N LEU A 208 22.92 25.75 -31.25
CA LEU A 208 24.22 26.39 -31.39
C LEU A 208 24.92 25.76 -32.58
N GLU A 209 25.27 26.64 -33.51
CA GLU A 209 26.07 26.39 -34.72
C GLU A 209 27.42 25.74 -34.35
N GLU A 210 27.89 24.83 -35.20
CA GLU A 210 29.21 24.20 -35.07
C GLU A 210 30.33 25.22 -35.18
N PRO A 211 31.27 25.31 -34.19
CA PRO A 211 32.56 25.92 -34.41
C PRO A 211 33.59 24.90 -34.88
N LYS A 212 34.30 25.29 -35.92
CA LYS A 212 35.42 24.55 -36.54
C LYS A 212 36.43 24.04 -35.51
N ILE A 213 36.79 22.78 -35.64
CA ILE A 213 37.86 22.11 -34.91
C ILE A 213 39.20 22.67 -35.30
N ASP A 214 39.90 23.27 -34.34
CA ASP A 214 41.37 23.47 -34.42
C ASP A 214 42.02 22.47 -33.43
N SER A 215 42.94 21.71 -33.95
CA SER A 215 43.54 20.54 -33.33
C SER A 215 44.76 20.91 -32.51
N THR A 216 44.64 20.86 -31.17
CA THR A 216 45.83 20.67 -30.28
C THR A 216 45.39 20.03 -28.93
N PRO A 217 46.21 19.15 -28.34
CA PRO A 217 45.78 18.24 -27.28
C PRO A 217 45.90 18.86 -25.89
N VAL A 218 44.75 19.05 -25.19
CA VAL A 218 44.70 19.42 -23.77
C VAL A 218 43.83 18.42 -23.03
N PHE A 219 44.22 17.14 -23.04
CA PHE A 219 43.41 16.11 -22.39
C PHE A 219 44.03 15.44 -21.15
N GLU A 220 45.21 15.88 -20.72
CA GLU A 220 45.93 15.12 -19.65
C GLU A 220 45.82 15.72 -18.23
N LYS A 221 45.12 16.84 -18.02
CA LYS A 221 45.08 17.47 -16.70
C LYS A 221 43.76 17.41 -15.94
N LYS A 222 42.71 16.84 -16.53
CA LYS A 222 41.38 16.78 -15.90
C LYS A 222 41.05 15.44 -15.24
N GLU A 223 41.66 14.33 -15.65
CA GLU A 223 41.44 13.00 -15.04
C GLU A 223 42.02 12.86 -13.64
N ASN A 224 43.17 13.47 -13.36
CA ASN A 224 43.78 13.41 -12.03
C ASN A 224 43.01 14.14 -10.92
N GLY A 225 42.17 15.13 -11.28
CA GLY A 225 41.33 15.83 -10.32
C GLY A 225 40.09 15.07 -9.91
N ILE A 226 39.49 14.32 -10.83
CA ILE A 226 38.27 13.53 -10.56
C ILE A 226 38.62 12.26 -9.74
N ALA A 227 39.73 11.60 -10.06
CA ALA A 227 40.20 10.43 -9.31
C ALA A 227 40.56 10.79 -7.85
N LYS A 228 41.23 11.91 -7.61
CA LYS A 228 41.54 12.40 -6.25
C LYS A 228 40.28 12.72 -5.44
N ASN A 229 39.28 13.33 -6.06
CA ASN A 229 38.02 13.65 -5.37
C ASN A 229 37.22 12.38 -5.02
N PHE A 230 37.27 11.33 -5.85
CA PHE A 230 36.66 10.04 -5.56
C PHE A 230 37.38 9.31 -4.41
N GLU A 231 38.70 9.36 -4.37
CA GLU A 231 39.49 8.77 -3.28
C GLU A 231 39.25 9.45 -1.91
N ILE A 232 39.16 10.79 -1.92
CA ILE A 232 38.87 11.58 -0.71
C ILE A 232 37.44 11.30 -0.22
N ALA A 233 36.45 11.22 -1.12
CA ALA A 233 35.07 10.88 -0.78
C ALA A 233 34.97 9.45 -0.21
N ALA A 234 35.68 8.48 -0.78
CA ALA A 234 35.70 7.09 -0.32
C ALA A 234 36.39 6.94 1.04
N MET A 235 37.42 7.75 1.34
CA MET A 235 38.05 7.79 2.67
C MET A 235 37.17 8.44 3.71
N GLN A 236 36.45 9.50 3.38
CA GLN A 236 35.49 10.15 4.31
C GLN A 236 34.32 9.22 4.64
N THR A 237 33.76 8.48 3.66
CA THR A 237 32.69 7.53 3.90
C THR A 237 33.14 6.36 4.80
N LYS A 238 34.37 5.86 4.65
CA LYS A 238 34.93 4.84 5.53
C LYS A 238 35.20 5.35 6.95
N GLN A 239 35.49 6.63 7.12
CA GLN A 239 35.73 7.21 8.43
C GLN A 239 34.44 7.50 9.18
N GLU A 240 33.36 7.88 8.47
CA GLU A 240 32.02 8.02 9.02
C GLU A 240 31.40 6.65 9.42
N GLU A 241 31.69 5.56 8.69
CA GLU A 241 31.29 4.20 9.08
C GLU A 241 32.06 3.70 10.34
N ALA A 242 33.28 4.15 10.56
CA ALA A 242 34.08 3.74 11.74
C ALA A 242 33.68 4.51 13.01
N ASP A 243 33.25 5.77 12.89
CA ASP A 243 32.96 6.67 14.03
C ASP A 243 31.45 6.85 14.28
N GLY A 244 30.57 6.22 13.51
CA GLY A 244 29.12 6.31 13.66
C GLY A 244 28.58 5.58 14.92
N PRO A 245 27.44 6.01 15.48
CA PRO A 245 26.84 5.40 16.67
C PRO A 245 26.42 3.93 16.48
N PHE A 246 26.60 3.37 15.29
CA PHE A 246 26.27 1.99 14.89
C PHE A 246 27.50 1.14 14.53
N SER A 247 28.69 1.43 15.05
CA SER A 247 29.85 0.55 14.84
C SER A 247 29.65 -0.79 15.56
N SER A 248 30.09 -1.89 14.96
CA SER A 248 29.97 -3.27 15.48
C SER A 248 30.52 -3.43 16.90
N ASP A 249 31.50 -2.61 17.27
CA ASP A 249 32.13 -2.64 18.58
C ASP A 249 31.25 -2.04 19.68
N ASN A 250 30.43 -1.07 19.35
CA ASN A 250 29.50 -0.44 20.29
C ASN A 250 28.32 -1.38 20.66
N TRP A 251 27.90 -2.26 19.75
CA TRP A 251 26.87 -3.26 20.01
C TRP A 251 27.38 -4.40 20.90
N SER A 252 28.61 -4.84 20.72
CA SER A 252 29.22 -5.91 21.53
C SER A 252 29.37 -5.49 23.01
N LEU A 253 29.72 -4.22 23.27
CA LEU A 253 29.82 -3.64 24.61
C LEU A 253 28.43 -3.49 25.25
N LYS A 254 27.43 -3.06 24.52
CA LYS A 254 26.05 -2.90 25.01
C LYS A 254 25.40 -4.25 25.32
N TYR A 255 25.66 -5.28 24.53
CA TYR A 255 25.18 -6.64 24.75
C TYR A 255 25.82 -7.29 25.98
N ARG A 256 27.13 -7.07 26.23
CA ARG A 256 27.83 -7.52 27.43
C ARG A 256 27.24 -6.87 28.68
N SER A 257 27.06 -5.56 28.68
CA SER A 257 26.46 -4.81 29.79
C SER A 257 25.02 -5.24 30.11
N LEU A 258 24.23 -5.61 29.13
CA LEU A 258 22.86 -6.13 29.33
C LEU A 258 22.89 -7.54 29.93
N ARG A 259 23.79 -8.42 29.48
CA ARG A 259 23.95 -9.78 30.01
C ARG A 259 24.36 -9.77 31.44
N ASP A 260 25.36 -8.94 31.80
CA ASP A 260 25.89 -8.83 33.19
C ASP A 260 24.82 -8.27 34.17
N LYS A 261 23.91 -7.39 33.67
CA LYS A 261 22.75 -6.93 34.43
C LYS A 261 21.73 -8.05 34.67
N PHE A 262 21.49 -8.93 33.70
CA PHE A 262 20.57 -10.05 33.84
C PHE A 262 21.11 -11.17 34.75
N GLU A 263 22.42 -11.44 34.73
CA GLU A 263 23.03 -12.42 35.62
C GLU A 263 23.04 -11.95 37.08
N ASN A 264 23.33 -10.66 37.35
CA ASN A 264 23.31 -10.07 38.69
C ASN A 264 21.90 -9.87 39.27
N SER A 265 20.84 -10.00 38.49
CA SER A 265 19.44 -9.91 38.99
C SER A 265 18.86 -11.28 39.40
N ARG A 266 19.64 -12.36 39.30
CA ARG A 266 19.24 -13.73 39.67
C ARG A 266 19.95 -14.27 40.93
N LEU A 267 20.79 -13.46 41.57
CA LEU A 267 21.33 -13.69 42.90
C LEU A 267 20.60 -12.85 43.94
#